data_38cf797fbd39536525ec6ba0310355f7
#
_entry.id   38cf797fbd39536525ec6ba0310355f7
#
_cell.length_a   1.000
_cell.length_b   1.000
_cell.length_c   1.000
_cell.angle_alpha   90.00
_cell.angle_beta   90.00
_cell.angle_gamma   90.00
#
_symmetry.space_group_name_H-M   'P 1'
#
loop_
_entity.id
_entity.type
_entity.pdbx_description
1 polymer ?
#
loop_
_entity_poly.entity_id
_entity_poly.type
_entity_poly.pdbx_seq_one_letter_code
_entity_poly.pdbx_strand_id
1 'polypeptide(L)'
;GPSGIGTARGLDGFVDHHQLPFRLTFKDRDYWKIGHYIEIGDGNYSMTGGWHSIQCVHGSSDWLGYEPTQKKITMRVMDFYLHHEGLIRENWVPIDIAHILDQIGIDIFKLIHKK
;
A
#
# COMPACT_ATOMS: atom_id res chain seq x y z
N GLY A 1 -0.70 4.21 -7.52
CA GLY A 1 -0.76 5.13 -6.39
C GLY A 1 -0.60 6.57 -6.82
N PRO A 2 -0.78 7.55 -5.94
CA PRO A 2 -0.53 8.94 -6.26
C PRO A 2 0.95 9.18 -6.59
N SER A 3 1.21 10.24 -7.36
CA SER A 3 2.58 10.66 -7.66
C SER A 3 3.37 10.89 -6.37
N GLY A 4 4.57 10.37 -6.30
CA GLY A 4 5.42 10.42 -5.10
C GLY A 4 5.15 9.33 -4.05
N ILE A 5 4.10 8.52 -4.23
CA ILE A 5 3.79 7.39 -3.34
C ILE A 5 3.72 6.09 -4.15
N GLY A 6 4.86 5.66 -4.69
CA GLY A 6 5.01 4.36 -5.32
C GLY A 6 4.50 4.25 -6.76
N THR A 7 4.19 5.35 -7.44
CA THR A 7 3.90 5.31 -8.89
C THR A 7 5.18 5.05 -9.66
N ALA A 8 5.19 4.04 -10.51
CA ALA A 8 6.38 3.61 -11.23
C ALA A 8 6.04 3.02 -12.61
N ARG A 9 7.06 2.94 -13.48
CA ARG A 9 7.00 2.26 -14.77
C ARG A 9 8.07 1.20 -14.85
N GLY A 10 7.70 0.04 -15.40
CA GLY A 10 8.59 -1.09 -15.57
C GLY A 10 8.98 -1.76 -14.26
N LEU A 11 9.70 -2.87 -14.37
CA LEU A 11 10.06 -3.67 -13.19
C LEU A 11 11.07 -2.96 -12.30
N ASP A 12 12.10 -2.34 -12.88
CA ASP A 12 13.11 -1.63 -12.09
C ASP A 12 12.51 -0.44 -11.35
N GLY A 13 11.68 0.36 -12.05
CA GLY A 13 10.95 1.46 -11.41
C GLY A 13 10.02 0.99 -10.30
N PHE A 14 9.36 -0.14 -10.49
CA PHE A 14 8.51 -0.74 -9.45
C PHE A 14 9.32 -1.13 -8.21
N VAL A 15 10.48 -1.74 -8.39
CA VAL A 15 11.37 -2.10 -7.27
C VAL A 15 11.86 -0.83 -6.55
N ASP A 16 12.41 0.14 -7.27
CA ASP A 16 13.09 1.30 -6.69
C ASP A 16 12.13 2.31 -6.06
N HIS A 17 10.98 2.55 -6.69
CA HIS A 17 10.06 3.61 -6.29
C HIS A 17 8.85 3.12 -5.48
N HIS A 18 8.57 1.83 -5.48
CA HIS A 18 7.45 1.26 -4.74
C HIS A 18 7.90 0.22 -3.71
N GLN A 19 8.50 -0.88 -4.15
CA GLN A 19 8.79 -1.99 -3.25
C GLN A 19 9.82 -1.64 -2.18
N LEU A 20 10.93 -1.01 -2.55
CA LEU A 20 12.01 -0.74 -1.61
C LEU A 20 11.61 0.26 -0.53
N PRO A 21 11.08 1.46 -0.85
CA PRO A 21 10.59 2.38 0.18
C PRO A 21 9.52 1.78 1.07
N PHE A 22 8.59 1.03 0.49
CA PHE A 22 7.53 0.37 1.23
C PHE A 22 8.08 -0.68 2.22
N ARG A 23 9.03 -1.51 1.78
CA ARG A 23 9.63 -2.55 2.60
C ARG A 23 10.49 -1.98 3.73
N LEU A 24 11.16 -0.86 3.50
CA LEU A 24 11.94 -0.18 4.52
C LEU A 24 11.04 0.46 5.59
N THR A 25 9.93 1.04 5.17
CA THR A 25 9.00 1.73 6.07
C THR A 25 8.16 0.75 6.89
N PHE A 26 7.63 -0.28 6.25
CA PHE A 26 6.70 -1.21 6.88
C PHE A 26 7.36 -2.55 7.14
N LYS A 27 7.93 -2.68 8.32
CA LYS A 27 8.66 -3.85 8.80
C LYS A 27 7.74 -4.91 9.36
N ASP A 28 8.27 -6.13 9.53
CA ASP A 28 7.61 -7.26 10.18
C ASP A 28 6.19 -7.51 9.62
N ARG A 29 6.09 -7.49 8.29
CA ARG A 29 4.80 -7.69 7.59
C ARG A 29 4.31 -9.12 7.78
N ASP A 30 3.10 -9.24 8.27
CA ASP A 30 2.39 -10.50 8.38
C ASP A 30 1.25 -10.55 7.34
N TYR A 31 1.44 -11.39 6.33
CA TYR A 31 0.43 -11.64 5.29
C TYR A 31 -0.35 -12.93 5.56
N TRP A 32 0.16 -13.82 6.42
CA TRP A 32 -0.38 -15.16 6.62
C TRP A 32 -1.67 -15.17 7.42
N LYS A 33 -1.80 -14.24 8.35
CA LYS A 33 -2.99 -14.17 9.21
C LYS A 33 -4.10 -13.32 8.64
N ILE A 34 -3.75 -12.37 7.80
CA ILE A 34 -4.67 -11.37 7.26
C ILE A 34 -4.76 -11.53 5.74
N GLY A 35 -3.76 -11.18 4.99
CA GLY A 35 -3.64 -11.41 3.55
C GLY A 35 -4.74 -10.82 2.67
N HIS A 36 -4.65 -11.08 1.40
CA HIS A 36 -5.63 -10.72 0.40
C HIS A 36 -6.67 -11.85 0.29
N TYR A 37 -7.72 -11.78 1.10
CA TYR A 37 -8.78 -12.79 1.18
C TYR A 37 -9.96 -12.54 0.25
N ILE A 38 -10.00 -11.38 -0.42
CA ILE A 38 -11.00 -11.04 -1.45
C ILE A 38 -10.35 -11.26 -2.80
N GLU A 39 -10.99 -12.06 -3.67
CA GLU A 39 -10.50 -12.35 -5.01
C GLU A 39 -11.64 -12.25 -6.01
N ILE A 40 -11.47 -11.47 -7.07
CA ILE A 40 -12.45 -11.30 -8.14
C ILE A 40 -11.71 -11.35 -9.48
N GLY A 41 -12.28 -12.05 -10.45
CA GLY A 41 -11.76 -12.09 -11.82
C GLY A 41 -12.84 -11.80 -12.83
N ASP A 42 -12.53 -11.02 -13.87
CA ASP A 42 -13.41 -10.73 -14.99
C ASP A 42 -12.57 -10.44 -16.24
N GLY A 43 -12.62 -11.36 -17.21
CA GLY A 43 -11.82 -11.27 -18.44
C GLY A 43 -10.33 -11.18 -18.16
N ASN A 44 -9.69 -10.13 -18.66
CA ASN A 44 -8.26 -9.87 -18.44
C ASN A 44 -7.95 -9.14 -17.14
N TYR A 45 -8.95 -8.85 -16.34
CA TYR A 45 -8.81 -8.14 -15.08
C TYR A 45 -8.98 -9.07 -13.90
N SER A 46 -8.19 -8.83 -12.87
CA SER A 46 -8.36 -9.45 -11.57
C SER A 46 -8.20 -8.42 -10.45
N MET A 47 -8.76 -8.73 -9.30
CA MET A 47 -8.62 -7.92 -8.11
C MET A 47 -8.39 -8.83 -6.91
N THR A 48 -7.42 -8.48 -6.08
CA THR A 48 -7.22 -9.10 -4.78
C THR A 48 -7.15 -8.02 -3.71
N GLY A 49 -7.53 -8.36 -2.49
CA GLY A 49 -7.45 -7.38 -1.42
C GLY A 49 -7.91 -7.89 -0.08
N GLY A 50 -7.90 -7.00 0.88
CA GLY A 50 -8.36 -7.27 2.22
C GLY A 50 -8.60 -5.99 3.02
N TRP A 51 -9.55 -6.04 3.92
CA TRP A 51 -9.96 -4.91 4.73
C TRP A 51 -9.97 -5.29 6.21
N HIS A 52 -8.75 -5.50 6.77
CA HIS A 52 -7.38 -5.17 6.32
C HIS A 52 -6.65 -6.38 5.73
N SER A 53 -5.57 -6.15 4.98
CA SER A 53 -4.80 -7.20 4.32
C SER A 53 -3.34 -7.34 4.79
N ILE A 54 -2.79 -6.32 5.42
CA ILE A 54 -1.40 -6.31 5.90
C ILE A 54 -1.37 -5.85 7.35
N GLN A 55 -0.56 -6.51 8.17
CA GLN A 55 -0.14 -6.05 9.48
C GLN A 55 1.37 -5.87 9.47
N CYS A 56 1.86 -4.75 10.01
CA CYS A 56 3.28 -4.39 9.97
C CYS A 56 3.65 -3.37 11.04
N VAL A 57 4.92 -2.98 11.07
CA VAL A 57 5.43 -1.93 11.97
C VAL A 57 5.86 -0.72 11.15
N HIS A 58 5.44 0.48 11.54
CA HIS A 58 5.89 1.74 10.94
C HIS A 58 7.32 2.07 11.43
N GLY A 59 8.31 1.72 10.61
CA GLY A 59 9.73 1.68 11.02
C GLY A 59 10.66 2.68 10.33
N SER A 60 10.20 3.46 9.33
CA SER A 60 11.01 4.53 8.73
C SER A 60 10.14 5.61 8.11
N SER A 61 10.76 6.70 7.66
CA SER A 61 10.12 7.81 6.96
C SER A 61 10.18 7.71 5.42
N ASP A 62 10.70 6.62 4.87
CA ASP A 62 10.92 6.46 3.42
C ASP A 62 9.63 6.46 2.60
N TRP A 63 8.51 6.17 3.23
CA TRP A 63 7.20 6.20 2.62
C TRP A 63 6.28 7.10 3.44
N LEU A 64 5.61 8.05 2.81
CA LEU A 64 4.81 9.13 3.40
C LEU A 64 5.60 10.24 4.12
N GLY A 65 6.88 10.07 4.43
CA GLY A 65 7.72 11.13 4.99
C GLY A 65 7.54 11.43 6.48
N TYR A 66 6.76 10.63 7.21
CA TYR A 66 6.57 10.82 8.65
C TYR A 66 7.60 10.05 9.47
N GLU A 67 8.02 10.64 10.59
CA GLU A 67 8.95 10.02 11.52
C GLU A 67 8.45 8.64 11.99
N PRO A 68 9.34 7.64 12.08
CA PRO A 68 8.95 6.30 12.45
C PRO A 68 8.39 6.24 13.88
N THR A 69 7.19 5.69 14.02
CA THR A 69 6.51 5.58 15.30
C THR A 69 6.78 4.26 16.02
N GLN A 70 7.31 3.26 15.31
CA GLN A 70 7.47 1.87 15.76
C GLN A 70 6.15 1.20 16.19
N LYS A 71 5.02 1.77 15.82
CA LYS A 71 3.70 1.21 16.10
C LYS A 71 3.38 0.06 15.15
N LYS A 72 2.68 -0.94 15.66
CA LYS A 72 2.00 -1.94 14.83
C LYS A 72 0.79 -1.28 14.19
N ILE A 73 0.69 -1.41 12.87
CA ILE A 73 -0.42 -0.87 12.08
C ILE A 73 -0.99 -1.93 11.16
N THR A 74 -2.21 -1.71 10.74
CA THR A 74 -2.86 -2.51 9.71
C THR A 74 -3.10 -1.66 8.47
N MET A 75 -3.14 -2.32 7.30
CA MET A 75 -3.40 -1.65 6.02
C MET A 75 -4.59 -2.27 5.32
N ARG A 76 -5.43 -1.42 4.77
CA ARG A 76 -6.53 -1.77 3.88
C ARG A 76 -6.05 -1.53 2.46
N VAL A 77 -5.94 -2.61 1.69
CA VAL A 77 -5.34 -2.57 0.35
C VAL A 77 -6.19 -3.37 -0.60
N MET A 78 -6.40 -2.84 -1.79
CA MET A 78 -7.03 -3.51 -2.91
C MET A 78 -6.09 -3.40 -4.11
N ASP A 79 -5.74 -4.54 -4.71
CA ASP A 79 -4.88 -4.61 -5.88
C ASP A 79 -5.72 -4.98 -7.12
N PHE A 80 -5.66 -4.13 -8.14
CA PHE A 80 -6.26 -4.39 -9.44
C PHE A 80 -5.17 -4.66 -10.46
N TYR A 81 -5.37 -5.68 -11.28
CA TYR A 81 -4.40 -6.11 -12.29
C TYR A 81 -5.03 -6.19 -13.67
N LEU A 82 -4.31 -5.71 -14.67
CA LEU A 82 -4.56 -6.04 -16.07
C LEU A 82 -3.54 -7.10 -16.52
N HIS A 83 -4.04 -8.23 -16.98
CA HIS A 83 -3.26 -9.33 -17.51
C HIS A 83 -3.33 -9.34 -19.03
N HIS A 84 -2.21 -9.65 -19.68
CA HIS A 84 -2.14 -9.87 -21.12
C HIS A 84 -1.01 -10.85 -21.45
N GLU A 85 -1.31 -11.88 -22.23
CA GLU A 85 -0.34 -12.91 -22.62
C GLU A 85 0.42 -13.55 -21.43
N GLY A 86 -0.29 -13.81 -20.34
CA GLY A 86 0.28 -14.41 -19.13
C GLY A 86 1.12 -13.46 -18.26
N LEU A 87 1.15 -12.16 -18.59
CA LEU A 87 1.90 -11.14 -17.85
C LEU A 87 0.98 -10.12 -17.23
N ILE A 88 1.37 -9.59 -16.07
CA ILE A 88 0.74 -8.40 -15.50
C ILE A 88 1.27 -7.18 -16.24
N ARG A 89 0.37 -6.45 -16.89
CA ARG A 89 0.70 -5.24 -17.67
C ARG A 89 0.50 -3.97 -16.87
N GLU A 90 -0.53 -3.93 -16.05
CA GLU A 90 -0.82 -2.80 -15.18
C GLU A 90 -1.30 -3.29 -13.83
N ASN A 91 -0.97 -2.52 -12.79
CA ASN A 91 -1.43 -2.75 -11.43
C ASN A 91 -1.83 -1.42 -10.80
N TRP A 92 -3.05 -1.34 -10.29
CA TRP A 92 -3.57 -0.20 -9.55
C TRP A 92 -3.83 -0.62 -8.11
N VAL A 93 -3.30 0.16 -7.17
CA VAL A 93 -3.34 -0.20 -5.75
C VAL A 93 -3.97 0.92 -4.92
N PRO A 94 -5.27 0.93 -4.73
CA PRO A 94 -5.89 1.73 -3.68
C PRO A 94 -5.44 1.27 -2.30
N ILE A 95 -4.93 2.21 -1.53
CA ILE A 95 -4.54 2.01 -0.13
C ILE A 95 -5.25 3.06 0.71
N ASP A 96 -5.81 2.66 1.85
CA ASP A 96 -6.44 3.60 2.78
C ASP A 96 -5.37 4.35 3.58
N ILE A 97 -4.85 5.42 2.98
CA ILE A 97 -3.81 6.27 3.57
C ILE A 97 -4.32 6.98 4.83
N ALA A 98 -5.56 7.48 4.81
CA ALA A 98 -6.15 8.15 5.97
C ALA A 98 -6.18 7.24 7.20
N HIS A 99 -6.50 5.97 7.03
CA HIS A 99 -6.49 4.97 8.09
C HIS A 99 -5.07 4.67 8.60
N ILE A 100 -4.08 4.63 7.72
CA ILE A 100 -2.67 4.48 8.12
C ILE A 100 -2.23 5.67 8.97
N LEU A 101 -2.51 6.89 8.50
CA LEU A 101 -2.13 8.12 9.19
C LEU A 101 -2.78 8.23 10.57
N ASP A 102 -4.05 7.91 10.66
CA ASP A 102 -4.77 7.90 11.95
C ASP A 102 -4.10 6.96 12.97
N GLN A 103 -3.67 5.78 12.55
CA GLN A 103 -2.99 4.81 13.42
C GLN A 103 -1.64 5.32 13.93
N ILE A 104 -0.95 6.19 13.19
CA ILE A 104 0.32 6.80 13.63
C ILE A 104 0.13 8.17 14.28
N GLY A 105 -1.11 8.55 14.57
CA GLY A 105 -1.44 9.75 15.32
C GLY A 105 -1.65 11.01 14.49
N ILE A 106 -1.87 10.90 13.18
CA ILE A 106 -2.07 12.02 12.28
C ILE A 106 -3.50 12.04 11.77
N ASP A 107 -4.25 13.07 12.14
CA ASP A 107 -5.60 13.31 11.65
C ASP A 107 -5.55 14.17 10.40
N ILE A 108 -5.64 13.52 9.23
CA ILE A 108 -5.60 14.20 7.93
C ILE A 108 -6.76 15.19 7.76
N PHE A 109 -7.91 14.93 8.36
CA PHE A 109 -9.07 15.82 8.23
C PHE A 109 -8.87 17.13 8.97
N LYS A 110 -8.20 17.09 10.13
CA LYS A 110 -7.79 18.31 10.82
C LYS A 110 -6.78 19.13 10.01
N LEU A 111 -5.85 18.44 9.32
CA LEU A 111 -4.87 19.12 8.46
C LEU A 111 -5.52 19.84 7.28
N ILE A 112 -6.53 19.21 6.66
CA ILE A 112 -7.26 19.80 5.51
C ILE A 112 -8.05 21.05 5.93
N HIS A 113 -8.57 21.07 7.14
CA HIS A 113 -9.38 22.20 7.64
C HIS A 113 -8.56 23.34 8.27
N LYS A 114 -7.24 23.18 8.39
CA LYS A 114 -6.33 24.26 8.80
C LYS A 114 -6.04 25.18 7.61
N LYS A 115 -6.86 26.16 7.44
CA LYS A 115 -6.60 27.26 6.51
C LYS A 115 -6.48 28.57 7.29
#